data_60ae0c8224d2ca4be6fcb20ac76ae33d
#
_entry.id   60ae0c8224d2ca4be6fcb20ac76ae33d
#
_cell.length_a   1.000
_cell.length_b   1.000
_cell.length_c   1.000
_cell.angle_alpha   90.00
_cell.angle_beta   90.00
_cell.angle_gamma   90.00
#
_symmetry.space_group_name_H-M   'P 1'
#
loop_
_entity.id
_entity.type
_entity.pdbx_description
1 polymer ?
#
loop_
_entity_poly.entity_id
_entity_poly.type
_entity_poly.pdbx_seq_one_letter_code
_entity_poly.pdbx_strand_id
1 'polypeptide(L)'
;MLIQERNTVTDNVLEIKSKLEPIFIANGVKSAVLFGSYAQGSATSNSDIDILVDSGLRGLDFVGLIESVRETLQKNVDMIDVHYIDNDSLVEREIMDTGVRIYG
;
A
#
# COMPACT_ATOMS: atom_id res chain seq x y z
N MET A 1 -29.02 -1.72 -10.49
CA MET A 1 -28.49 -1.60 -10.57
C MET A 1 -27.62 -1.48 -10.63
N LEU A 2 -27.22 -1.25 -10.63
CA LEU A 2 -26.51 -1.10 -10.75
C LEU A 2 -25.55 -0.80 -10.54
N ILE A 3 -25.23 -0.61 -10.48
CA ILE A 3 -24.43 -0.27 -10.31
C ILE A 3 -23.38 -0.24 -10.07
N GLN A 4 -22.97 -0.34 -10.07
CA GLN A 4 -21.96 -0.30 -9.82
C GLN A 4 -20.98 -0.22 -10.32
N GLU A 5 -20.78 0.03 -10.90
CA GLU A 5 -19.98 0.15 -11.41
C GLU A 5 -19.08 0.71 -11.16
N ARG A 6 -18.84 1.03 -10.92
CA ARG A 6 -17.91 1.61 -10.75
C ARG A 6 -16.99 1.23 -10.07
N ASN A 7 -16.27 0.43 -10.07
CA ASN A 7 -15.11 0.32 -9.44
C ASN A 7 -14.34 1.53 -9.47
N THR A 8 -14.55 2.40 -8.61
CA THR A 8 -13.75 3.57 -8.48
C THR A 8 -12.46 3.20 -7.78
N VAL A 9 -11.46 4.05 -7.89
CA VAL A 9 -10.24 3.90 -7.14
C VAL A 9 -10.52 3.92 -5.65
N THR A 10 -11.54 4.67 -5.23
CA THR A 10 -11.94 4.68 -3.82
C THR A 10 -12.32 3.29 -3.36
N ASP A 11 -13.07 2.55 -4.18
CA ASP A 11 -13.42 1.18 -3.82
C ASP A 11 -12.17 0.31 -3.79
N ASN A 12 -11.23 0.51 -4.72
CA ASN A 12 -9.98 -0.23 -4.72
C ASN A 12 -9.16 0.05 -3.47
N VAL A 13 -9.11 1.29 -3.02
CA VAL A 13 -8.40 1.66 -1.79
C VAL A 13 -9.04 0.99 -0.58
N LEU A 14 -10.36 1.00 -0.49
CA LEU A 14 -11.06 0.36 0.62
C LEU A 14 -10.85 -1.14 0.62
N GLU A 15 -10.84 -1.75 -0.54
CA GLU A 15 -10.59 -3.17 -0.67
C GLU A 15 -9.17 -3.52 -0.25
N ILE A 16 -8.19 -2.75 -0.69
CA ILE A 16 -6.79 -2.94 -0.31
C ILE A 16 -6.64 -2.83 1.21
N LYS A 17 -7.20 -1.79 1.79
CA LYS A 17 -7.15 -1.56 3.23
C LYS A 17 -7.73 -2.77 3.98
N SER A 18 -8.90 -3.21 3.58
CA SER A 18 -9.60 -4.29 4.23
C SER A 18 -8.84 -5.61 4.16
N LYS A 19 -8.28 -5.91 2.99
CA LYS A 19 -7.55 -7.15 2.77
C LYS A 19 -6.21 -7.18 3.49
N LEU A 20 -5.56 -6.04 3.63
CA LEU A 20 -4.22 -5.99 4.22
C LEU A 20 -4.22 -5.82 5.74
N GLU A 21 -5.29 -5.35 6.31
CA GLU A 21 -5.35 -5.13 7.75
C GLU A 21 -4.95 -6.36 8.57
N PRO A 22 -5.50 -7.55 8.31
CA PRO A 22 -5.09 -8.72 9.09
C PRO A 22 -3.61 -9.09 8.91
N ILE A 23 -3.06 -8.86 7.72
CA ILE A 23 -1.65 -9.13 7.47
C ILE A 23 -0.77 -8.17 8.27
N PHE A 24 -1.12 -6.89 8.28
CA PHE A 24 -0.35 -5.90 9.04
C PHE A 24 -0.42 -6.16 10.54
N ILE A 25 -1.59 -6.54 11.03
CA ILE A 25 -1.74 -6.88 12.46
C ILE A 25 -0.87 -8.09 12.80
N ALA A 26 -0.92 -9.13 11.99
CA ALA A 26 -0.19 -10.37 12.25
C ALA A 26 1.33 -10.17 12.25
N ASN A 27 1.82 -9.18 11.51
CA ASN A 27 3.24 -8.91 11.37
C ASN A 27 3.74 -7.76 12.25
N GLY A 28 2.88 -7.19 13.06
CA GLY A 28 3.28 -6.11 13.97
C GLY A 28 3.62 -4.80 13.27
N VAL A 29 3.06 -4.58 12.09
CA VAL A 29 3.26 -3.33 11.35
C VAL A 29 2.62 -2.18 12.12
N LYS A 30 3.29 -1.05 12.21
CA LYS A 30 2.77 0.11 12.93
C LYS A 30 1.86 0.96 12.08
N SER A 31 2.23 1.16 10.82
CA SER A 31 1.42 1.98 9.92
C SER A 31 1.74 1.65 8.48
N ALA A 32 0.82 1.99 7.60
CA ALA A 32 1.00 1.82 6.16
C ALA A 32 0.25 2.92 5.41
N VAL A 33 0.89 3.43 4.36
CA VAL A 33 0.35 4.49 3.52
C VAL A 33 0.42 4.04 2.06
N LEU A 34 -0.71 4.10 1.39
CA LEU A 34 -0.77 3.84 -0.04
C LEU A 34 -0.38 5.11 -0.77
N PHE A 35 0.47 5.01 -1.80
CA PHE A 35 0.83 6.17 -2.59
C PHE A 35 0.85 5.79 -4.07
N GLY A 36 1.27 6.71 -4.92
CA GLY A 36 1.32 6.45 -6.36
C GLY A 36 -0.06 6.45 -7.01
N SER A 37 -0.18 5.71 -8.10
CA SER A 37 -1.37 5.78 -8.95
C SER A 37 -2.66 5.36 -8.23
N TYR A 38 -2.59 4.36 -7.36
CA TYR A 38 -3.79 3.93 -6.63
C TYR A 38 -4.28 5.01 -5.67
N ALA A 39 -3.37 5.73 -5.04
CA ALA A 39 -3.76 6.80 -4.13
C ALA A 39 -4.29 8.01 -4.89
N GLN A 40 -3.79 8.25 -6.09
CA GLN A 40 -4.14 9.43 -6.88
C GLN A 40 -5.36 9.25 -7.76
N GLY A 41 -5.89 8.07 -7.84
CA GLY A 41 -7.08 7.83 -8.66
C GLY A 41 -6.78 7.57 -10.12
N SER A 42 -5.53 7.29 -10.47
CA SER A 42 -5.12 7.08 -11.86
C SER A 42 -4.68 5.64 -12.16
N ALA A 43 -4.92 4.71 -11.22
CA ALA A 43 -4.49 3.34 -11.40
C ALA A 43 -5.26 2.65 -12.52
N THR A 44 -4.54 1.79 -13.25
CA THR A 44 -5.13 0.92 -14.28
C THR A 44 -4.87 -0.52 -13.88
N SER A 45 -5.35 -1.46 -14.68
CA SER A 45 -5.13 -2.88 -14.41
C SER A 45 -3.65 -3.27 -14.43
N ASN A 46 -2.79 -2.45 -15.05
CA ASN A 46 -1.37 -2.71 -15.12
C ASN A 46 -0.55 -1.93 -14.08
N SER A 47 -1.20 -1.15 -13.25
CA SER A 47 -0.50 -0.35 -12.24
C SER A 47 -0.02 -1.22 -11.08
N ASP A 48 1.19 -0.94 -10.59
CA ASP A 48 1.68 -1.56 -9.36
C ASP A 48 1.07 -0.84 -8.17
N ILE A 49 1.01 -1.54 -7.05
CA ILE A 49 0.52 -0.97 -5.79
C ILE A 49 1.73 -0.52 -4.98
N ASP A 50 1.80 0.76 -4.68
CA ASP A 50 2.92 1.35 -3.94
C ASP A 50 2.53 1.59 -2.50
N ILE A 51 3.27 1.01 -1.56
CA ILE A 51 2.96 1.09 -0.14
C ILE A 51 4.21 1.46 0.66
N LEU A 52 4.07 2.47 1.51
CA LEU A 52 5.08 2.82 2.50
C LEU A 52 4.64 2.23 3.83
N VAL A 53 5.52 1.45 4.47
CA VAL A 53 5.18 0.83 5.76
C VAL A 53 6.18 1.23 6.83
N ASP A 54 5.70 1.32 8.06
CA ASP A 54 6.55 1.34 9.25
C ASP A 54 6.41 -0.05 9.87
N SER A 55 7.26 -0.97 9.44
CA SER A 55 7.10 -2.38 9.78
C SER A 55 7.94 -2.83 10.96
N GLY A 56 9.10 -2.23 11.15
CA GLY A 56 10.06 -2.71 12.13
C GLY A 56 10.72 -4.03 11.74
N LEU A 57 10.46 -4.52 10.52
CA LEU A 57 10.99 -5.81 10.06
C LEU A 57 12.25 -5.60 9.22
N ARG A 58 13.08 -6.63 9.14
CA ARG A 58 14.33 -6.59 8.38
C ARG A 58 14.53 -7.92 7.66
N GLY A 59 15.31 -7.87 6.59
CA GLY A 59 15.75 -9.06 5.88
C GLY A 59 14.60 -9.94 5.43
N LEU A 60 14.68 -11.22 5.72
CA LEU A 60 13.69 -12.19 5.27
C LEU A 60 12.30 -11.94 5.86
N ASP A 61 12.22 -11.35 7.05
CA ASP A 61 10.92 -11.04 7.63
C ASP A 61 10.20 -9.99 6.82
N PHE A 62 10.93 -8.99 6.34
CA PHE A 62 10.36 -7.97 5.47
C PHE A 62 9.96 -8.55 4.12
N VAL A 63 10.81 -9.42 3.55
CA VAL A 63 10.48 -10.11 2.30
C VAL A 63 9.20 -10.94 2.47
N GLY A 64 9.06 -11.61 3.60
CA GLY A 64 7.86 -12.37 3.90
C GLY A 64 6.61 -11.51 3.94
N LEU A 65 6.71 -10.30 4.49
CA LEU A 65 5.60 -9.36 4.51
C LEU A 65 5.21 -8.98 3.07
N ILE A 66 6.18 -8.66 2.24
CA ILE A 66 5.94 -8.31 0.84
C ILE A 66 5.22 -9.46 0.12
N GLU A 67 5.71 -10.67 0.31
CA GLU A 67 5.11 -11.82 -0.36
C GLU A 67 3.67 -12.07 0.09
N SER A 68 3.39 -11.91 1.37
CA SER A 68 2.03 -12.07 1.88
C SER A 68 1.10 -11.04 1.27
N VAL A 69 1.57 -9.80 1.12
CA VAL A 69 0.76 -8.73 0.53
C VAL A 69 0.51 -9.02 -0.95
N ARG A 70 1.54 -9.42 -1.67
CA ARG A 70 1.40 -9.76 -3.09
C ARG A 70 0.41 -10.89 -3.31
N GLU A 71 0.53 -11.94 -2.52
CA GLU A 71 -0.37 -13.08 -2.62
C GLU A 71 -1.81 -12.70 -2.37
N THR A 72 -2.02 -11.89 -1.35
CA THR A 72 -3.36 -11.48 -0.97
C THR A 72 -4.00 -10.59 -2.02
N LEU A 73 -3.23 -9.66 -2.59
CA LEU A 73 -3.77 -8.73 -3.57
C LEU A 73 -3.71 -9.24 -5.00
N GLN A 74 -2.92 -10.29 -5.24
CA GLN A 74 -2.74 -10.85 -6.59
C GLN A 74 -2.25 -9.78 -7.58
N LYS A 75 -1.37 -8.90 -7.10
CA LYS A 75 -0.80 -7.82 -7.90
C LYS A 75 0.64 -7.59 -7.51
N ASN A 76 1.38 -6.95 -8.40
CA ASN A 76 2.72 -6.49 -8.07
C ASN A 76 2.64 -5.38 -7.05
N VAL A 77 3.46 -5.45 -6.04
CA VAL A 77 3.48 -4.50 -4.95
C VAL A 77 4.91 -4.01 -4.76
N ASP A 78 5.07 -2.68 -4.77
CA ASP A 78 6.33 -2.05 -4.40
C ASP A 78 6.17 -1.57 -2.97
N MET A 79 6.91 -2.17 -2.05
CA MET A 79 6.79 -1.84 -0.64
C MET A 79 8.11 -1.26 -0.14
N ILE A 80 8.04 -0.10 0.48
CA ILE A 80 9.20 0.60 1.03
C ILE A 80 8.96 0.78 2.53
N ASP A 81 10.00 0.51 3.33
CA ASP A 81 9.92 0.80 4.76
C ASP A 81 10.35 2.23 5.02
N VAL A 82 9.74 2.89 6.00
CA VAL A 82 10.02 4.30 6.33
C VAL A 82 11.49 4.55 6.62
N HIS A 83 12.21 3.54 7.10
CA HIS A 83 13.63 3.69 7.43
C HIS A 83 14.54 3.83 6.20
N TYR A 84 14.01 3.54 5.01
CA TYR A 84 14.77 3.60 3.77
C TYR A 84 14.37 4.77 2.87
N ILE A 85 13.55 5.69 3.37
CA ILE A 85 13.17 6.87 2.62
C ILE A 85 14.02 8.04 3.05
N ASP A 86 14.62 8.73 2.07
CA ASP A 86 15.38 9.95 2.35
C ASP A 86 14.43 11.12 2.59
N ASN A 87 14.80 11.98 3.51
CA ASN A 87 14.05 13.21 3.75
C ASN A 87 14.10 14.09 2.50
N ASP A 88 12.99 14.72 2.20
CA ASP A 88 12.85 15.61 1.04
C ASP A 88 13.03 14.92 -0.30
N SER A 89 12.96 13.58 -0.33
CA SER A 89 12.96 12.86 -1.60
C SER A 89 11.66 13.10 -2.35
N LEU A 90 11.67 12.83 -3.66
CA LEU A 90 10.44 12.93 -4.45
C LEU A 90 9.37 11.99 -3.93
N VAL A 91 9.78 10.80 -3.48
CA VAL A 91 8.85 9.81 -2.92
C VAL A 91 8.20 10.36 -1.65
N GLU A 92 8.99 10.93 -0.75
CA GLU A 92 8.44 11.49 0.48
C GLU A 92 7.44 12.59 0.18
N ARG A 93 7.76 13.47 -0.78
CA ARG A 93 6.84 14.54 -1.17
C ARG A 93 5.55 14.01 -1.74
N GLU A 94 5.65 12.99 -2.60
CA GLU A 94 4.46 12.37 -3.17
C GLU A 94 3.57 11.79 -2.08
N ILE A 95 4.17 11.11 -1.11
CA ILE A 95 3.42 10.51 -0.01
C ILE A 95 2.73 11.59 0.82
N MET A 96 3.43 12.69 1.11
CA MET A 96 2.84 13.77 1.89
C MET A 96 1.71 14.46 1.15
N ASP A 97 1.82 14.59 -0.18
CA ASP A 97 0.83 15.29 -0.97
C ASP A 97 -0.41 14.45 -1.26
N THR A 98 -0.24 13.20 -1.61
CA THR A 98 -1.33 12.37 -2.14
C THR A 98 -1.45 11.00 -1.47
N GLY A 99 -0.60 10.70 -0.49
CA GLY A 99 -0.67 9.40 0.19
C GLY A 99 -1.96 9.23 0.97
N VAL A 100 -2.43 7.98 1.03
CA VAL A 100 -3.63 7.63 1.77
C VAL A 100 -3.27 6.61 2.83
N ARG A 101 -3.52 6.93 4.09
CA ARG A 101 -3.23 5.98 5.17
C ARG A 101 -4.21 4.82 5.10
N ILE A 102 -3.67 3.60 5.01
CA ILE A 102 -4.49 2.39 4.95
C ILE A 102 -4.37 1.55 6.22
N TYR A 103 -3.46 1.87 7.13
CA TYR A 103 -3.32 1.17 8.40
C TYR A 103 -2.58 2.04 9.41
N GLY A 104 -3.00 1.96 10.66
CA GLY A 104 -2.35 2.68 11.77
C GLY A 104 -2.94 4.03 12.15
#